data_2e3e8b267cc68d5ca6370b13172d0f68
#
_entry.id   2e3e8b267cc68d5ca6370b13172d0f68
#
_cell.length_a   1.000
_cell.length_b   1.000
_cell.length_c   1.000
_cell.angle_alpha   90.00
_cell.angle_beta   90.00
_cell.angle_gamma   90.00
#
_symmetry.space_group_name_H-M   'P 1'
#
loop_
_entity.id
_entity.type
_entity.pdbx_description
1 polymer ?
#
loop_
_entity_poly.entity_id
_entity_poly.type
_entity_poly.pdbx_seq_one_letter_code
_entity_poly.pdbx_strand_id
1 'polypeptide(L)'
;AAKRTLGQRHSDVQLMGGIALHQGEIAEMKTGEGKTLVATLAVFLNALEDRGVHVVTVNDYLASRDAAWMGKVYERLGMSVGCITGDKDDEARRAAYRCDVTYGTNNEFGFDYLRDNLKFRIEDMVQRDHHFAIVDEVDSILIDEARTPLIISGQAEKTSDQYHVANGIIPGLVPEDYDLDEKGRSVSLSETGIEHAEDLLRAAGAMGDGTLYDIENVGLLHHVNQALRAHKLFQRDTHYMVKNGMVVIIDEFTGRAMEGRRFSEGLHQAIEAREGLEIQAENQTVASVTFQNYFRLYDKLAGMTGTALTEAGEFSEIYKLEVASIPTNVEVQRADHDDEVYRTTEERDDAVIELIADCRERGQPVLVGTVTIEKSEALSAVLKKRKIPHNVLNARFHAEEARIIAEAGVPGAVTIATNMAGRGTDIQLGGNLEMRLEDAGEDKAEQVTAEVAALKEQALAAGGLYVIGTERHESLSLIHISEPTRQFAI
;
A
#
# COMPACT_ATOMS: atom_id res chain seq x y z
N ALA A 1 25.10 23.01 -3.98
CA ALA A 1 24.72 22.47 -2.69
C ALA A 1 25.10 20.99 -2.62
N ALA A 2 24.48 20.08 -3.37
CA ALA A 2 24.64 18.62 -3.27
C ALA A 2 26.11 18.14 -3.22
N LYS A 3 26.99 18.66 -4.08
CA LYS A 3 28.42 18.31 -4.04
C LYS A 3 29.12 18.70 -2.73
N ARG A 4 28.66 19.78 -2.06
CA ARG A 4 29.29 20.28 -0.81
C ARG A 4 28.71 19.61 0.43
N THR A 5 27.48 19.08 0.36
CA THR A 5 26.78 18.46 1.49
C THR A 5 26.83 16.93 1.45
N LEU A 6 26.65 16.35 0.25
CA LEU A 6 26.53 14.91 0.04
C LEU A 6 27.73 14.31 -0.72
N GLY A 7 28.67 15.12 -1.19
CA GLY A 7 29.75 14.67 -2.08
C GLY A 7 29.28 14.34 -3.51
N GLN A 8 27.99 14.43 -3.79
CA GLN A 8 27.35 13.99 -5.05
C GLN A 8 27.11 15.19 -5.99
N ARG A 9 27.41 15.01 -7.25
CA ARG A 9 27.12 15.98 -8.32
C ARG A 9 26.15 15.36 -9.31
N HIS A 10 25.11 16.10 -9.68
CA HIS A 10 24.17 15.67 -10.73
C HIS A 10 24.91 15.41 -12.06
N SER A 11 24.58 14.28 -12.68
CA SER A 11 24.97 13.97 -14.07
C SER A 11 24.06 14.71 -15.06
N ASP A 12 24.44 14.71 -16.34
CA ASP A 12 23.64 15.38 -17.36
C ASP A 12 22.25 14.77 -17.52
N VAL A 13 22.13 13.44 -17.43
CA VAL A 13 20.83 12.75 -17.48
C VAL A 13 19.96 13.07 -16.26
N GLN A 14 20.57 13.26 -15.10
CA GLN A 14 19.86 13.70 -13.90
C GLN A 14 19.34 15.13 -14.02
N LEU A 15 20.08 16.01 -14.72
CA LEU A 15 19.59 17.36 -15.04
C LEU A 15 18.39 17.29 -15.99
N MET A 16 18.41 16.40 -16.99
CA MET A 16 17.25 16.17 -17.87
C MET A 16 16.02 15.72 -17.08
N GLY A 17 16.16 14.74 -16.17
CA GLY A 17 15.09 14.31 -15.29
C GLY A 17 14.54 15.44 -14.41
N GLY A 18 15.42 16.27 -13.84
CA GLY A 18 15.02 17.44 -13.04
C GLY A 18 14.24 18.48 -13.85
N ILE A 19 14.56 18.67 -15.14
CA ILE A 19 13.82 19.54 -16.05
C ILE A 19 12.43 18.97 -16.32
N ALA A 20 12.31 17.69 -16.64
CA ALA A 20 11.02 17.03 -16.87
C ALA A 20 10.10 17.14 -15.64
N LEU A 21 10.64 16.90 -14.44
CA LEU A 21 9.88 17.07 -13.19
C LEU A 21 9.42 18.53 -12.99
N HIS A 22 10.27 19.52 -13.31
CA HIS A 22 9.87 20.92 -13.21
C HIS A 22 8.80 21.29 -14.22
N GLN A 23 8.79 20.68 -15.41
CA GLN A 23 7.77 20.89 -16.45
C GLN A 23 6.41 20.25 -16.09
N GLY A 24 6.35 19.46 -15.02
CA GLY A 24 5.13 18.75 -14.62
C GLY A 24 4.95 17.44 -15.39
N GLU A 25 6.05 16.78 -15.72
CA GLU A 25 6.07 15.50 -16.42
C GLU A 25 6.51 14.37 -15.50
N ILE A 26 6.31 13.13 -15.93
CA ILE A 26 6.86 11.95 -15.27
C ILE A 26 8.24 11.67 -15.86
N ALA A 27 9.28 11.74 -15.03
CA ALA A 27 10.61 11.32 -15.40
C ALA A 27 10.75 9.80 -15.25
N GLU A 28 10.70 9.05 -16.36
CA GLU A 28 11.03 7.64 -16.33
C GLU A 28 12.55 7.48 -16.30
N MET A 29 13.06 7.13 -15.12
CA MET A 29 14.48 6.90 -14.90
C MET A 29 14.67 5.51 -14.30
N LYS A 30 15.56 4.72 -14.87
CA LYS A 30 15.82 3.37 -14.36
C LYS A 30 16.24 3.40 -12.90
N THR A 31 15.96 2.30 -12.18
CA THR A 31 16.36 2.15 -10.77
C THR A 31 17.88 2.30 -10.67
N GLY A 32 18.37 2.98 -9.61
CA GLY A 32 19.80 3.26 -9.43
C GLY A 32 20.31 4.54 -10.09
N GLU A 33 19.55 5.21 -10.96
CA GLU A 33 19.93 6.50 -11.58
C GLU A 33 19.85 7.71 -10.62
N GLY A 34 19.50 7.47 -9.34
CA GLY A 34 19.50 8.51 -8.31
C GLY A 34 18.29 9.45 -8.37
N LYS A 35 17.09 8.93 -8.61
CA LYS A 35 15.83 9.68 -8.67
C LYS A 35 15.64 10.63 -7.47
N THR A 36 15.94 10.18 -6.26
CA THR A 36 15.85 10.99 -5.03
C THR A 36 16.67 12.27 -5.10
N LEU A 37 17.89 12.19 -5.67
CA LEU A 37 18.73 13.36 -5.87
C LEU A 37 18.21 14.26 -7.00
N VAL A 38 17.67 13.67 -8.07
CA VAL A 38 17.07 14.39 -9.20
C VAL A 38 15.90 15.27 -8.76
N ALA A 39 15.03 14.74 -7.90
CA ALA A 39 13.89 15.48 -7.36
C ALA A 39 14.29 16.79 -6.70
N THR A 40 15.49 16.86 -6.09
CA THR A 40 15.97 18.09 -5.41
C THR A 40 16.06 19.30 -6.33
N LEU A 41 16.27 19.10 -7.63
CA LEU A 41 16.34 20.18 -8.62
C LEU A 41 14.99 20.88 -8.81
N ALA A 42 13.95 20.08 -9.09
CA ALA A 42 12.60 20.60 -9.31
C ALA A 42 11.96 21.08 -7.99
N VAL A 43 12.18 20.36 -6.88
CA VAL A 43 11.71 20.75 -5.56
C VAL A 43 12.25 22.14 -5.19
N PHE A 44 13.57 22.34 -5.26
CA PHE A 44 14.17 23.62 -4.92
C PHE A 44 13.59 24.77 -5.77
N LEU A 45 13.49 24.57 -7.08
CA LEU A 45 13.03 25.62 -7.99
C LEU A 45 11.58 26.03 -7.73
N ASN A 46 10.69 25.07 -7.47
CA ASN A 46 9.28 25.35 -7.21
C ASN A 46 9.02 25.82 -5.76
N ALA A 47 9.86 25.45 -4.79
CA ALA A 47 9.77 25.93 -3.43
C ALA A 47 10.12 27.43 -3.27
N LEU A 48 10.82 28.03 -4.26
CA LEU A 48 11.10 29.48 -4.28
C LEU A 48 9.85 30.37 -4.34
N GLU A 49 8.70 29.80 -4.72
CA GLU A 49 7.42 30.51 -4.74
C GLU A 49 6.77 30.65 -3.35
N ASP A 50 7.35 30.05 -2.29
CA ASP A 50 6.87 30.08 -0.89
C ASP A 50 5.44 29.52 -0.71
N ARG A 51 4.99 28.67 -1.63
CA ARG A 51 3.67 28.03 -1.57
C ARG A 51 3.71 26.60 -1.04
N GLY A 52 4.89 26.05 -0.80
CA GLY A 52 5.15 24.69 -0.33
C GLY A 52 5.17 23.66 -1.45
N VAL A 53 6.10 22.73 -1.33
CA VAL A 53 6.25 21.60 -2.25
C VAL A 53 6.12 20.30 -1.46
N HIS A 54 5.28 19.40 -1.95
CA HIS A 54 5.11 18.09 -1.35
C HIS A 54 5.93 17.04 -2.12
N VAL A 55 6.69 16.23 -1.38
CA VAL A 55 7.40 15.06 -1.92
C VAL A 55 6.76 13.81 -1.34
N VAL A 56 6.10 13.06 -2.23
CA VAL A 56 5.28 11.91 -1.85
C VAL A 56 6.07 10.63 -2.04
N THR A 57 6.11 9.80 -1.01
CA THR A 57 6.80 8.50 -0.99
C THR A 57 5.84 7.37 -0.65
N VAL A 58 6.27 6.13 -0.85
CA VAL A 58 5.40 4.96 -0.65
C VAL A 58 5.27 4.52 0.82
N ASN A 59 6.18 4.95 1.71
CA ASN A 59 6.11 4.61 3.14
C ASN A 59 6.82 5.63 4.03
N ASP A 60 6.52 5.62 5.33
CA ASP A 60 7.04 6.57 6.34
C ASP A 60 8.56 6.47 6.52
N TYR A 61 9.14 5.28 6.33
CA TYR A 61 10.58 5.10 6.43
C TYR A 61 11.30 5.88 5.33
N LEU A 62 10.85 5.75 4.09
CA LEU A 62 11.42 6.49 2.96
C LEU A 62 11.19 7.98 3.11
N ALA A 63 9.99 8.41 3.54
CA ALA A 63 9.70 9.81 3.79
C ALA A 63 10.68 10.42 4.80
N SER A 64 10.92 9.74 5.92
CA SER A 64 11.81 10.19 6.98
C SER A 64 13.29 10.17 6.54
N ARG A 65 13.72 9.08 5.88
CA ARG A 65 15.08 8.93 5.35
C ARG A 65 15.41 10.03 4.33
N ASP A 66 14.54 10.20 3.34
CA ASP A 66 14.78 11.12 2.24
C ASP A 66 14.67 12.59 2.69
N ALA A 67 13.75 12.89 3.61
CA ALA A 67 13.69 14.20 4.26
C ALA A 67 15.00 14.53 5.01
N ALA A 68 15.53 13.59 5.78
CA ALA A 68 16.78 13.77 6.53
C ALA A 68 18.00 13.85 5.59
N TRP A 69 18.02 13.07 4.53
CA TRP A 69 19.15 13.00 3.61
C TRP A 69 19.18 14.17 2.65
N MET A 70 18.11 14.43 1.91
CA MET A 70 17.99 15.54 0.96
C MET A 70 17.79 16.88 1.67
N GLY A 71 17.26 16.87 2.89
CA GLY A 71 17.13 18.04 3.76
C GLY A 71 18.44 18.82 3.90
N LYS A 72 19.57 18.12 4.02
CA LYS A 72 20.91 18.73 4.06
C LYS A 72 21.20 19.62 2.84
N VAL A 73 20.65 19.26 1.67
CA VAL A 73 20.81 20.06 0.44
C VAL A 73 19.93 21.28 0.48
N TYR A 74 18.66 21.12 0.87
CA TYR A 74 17.69 22.22 0.96
C TYR A 74 18.06 23.24 2.04
N GLU A 75 18.41 22.80 3.24
CA GLU A 75 18.87 23.64 4.33
C GLU A 75 20.12 24.46 3.95
N ARG A 76 21.04 23.85 3.20
CA ARG A 76 22.22 24.55 2.67
C ARG A 76 21.84 25.66 1.69
N LEU A 77 20.67 25.58 1.08
CA LEU A 77 20.12 26.59 0.17
C LEU A 77 19.18 27.56 0.89
N GLY A 78 19.00 27.42 2.20
CA GLY A 78 18.20 28.29 3.04
C GLY A 78 16.71 27.92 3.10
N MET A 79 16.35 26.68 2.71
CA MET A 79 14.99 26.17 2.76
C MET A 79 14.74 25.33 4.00
N SER A 80 13.52 25.36 4.50
CA SER A 80 13.02 24.52 5.58
C SER A 80 12.45 23.21 5.04
N VAL A 81 12.61 22.11 5.80
CA VAL A 81 12.12 20.79 5.44
C VAL A 81 11.30 20.20 6.59
N GLY A 82 10.10 19.76 6.29
CA GLY A 82 9.22 19.02 7.19
C GLY A 82 8.99 17.58 6.68
N CYS A 83 8.61 16.71 7.61
CA CYS A 83 8.20 15.34 7.29
C CYS A 83 6.95 15.02 8.09
N ILE A 84 5.92 14.46 7.46
CA ILE A 84 4.71 13.96 8.10
C ILE A 84 4.72 12.43 8.11
N THR A 85 4.43 11.87 9.28
CA THR A 85 4.37 10.43 9.55
C THR A 85 3.18 10.12 10.45
N GLY A 86 2.78 8.86 10.53
CA GLY A 86 1.59 8.45 11.26
C GLY A 86 1.59 8.75 12.76
N ASP A 87 2.75 8.95 13.38
CA ASP A 87 2.93 9.25 14.79
C ASP A 87 2.80 10.73 15.17
N LYS A 88 2.71 11.65 14.18
CA LYS A 88 2.67 13.09 14.42
C LYS A 88 1.26 13.60 14.70
N ASP A 89 1.15 14.49 15.71
CA ASP A 89 -0.05 15.22 16.04
C ASP A 89 -0.32 16.40 15.09
N ASP A 90 -1.49 17.05 15.22
CA ASP A 90 -1.92 18.14 14.36
C ASP A 90 -0.98 19.36 14.43
N GLU A 91 -0.33 19.62 15.57
CA GLU A 91 0.61 20.75 15.72
C GLU A 91 1.92 20.49 14.95
N ALA A 92 2.49 19.30 15.12
CA ALA A 92 3.67 18.87 14.40
C ALA A 92 3.42 18.79 12.88
N ARG A 93 2.24 18.29 12.46
CA ARG A 93 1.82 18.26 11.06
C ARG A 93 1.72 19.67 10.47
N ARG A 94 1.05 20.58 11.17
CA ARG A 94 0.94 22.00 10.76
C ARG A 94 2.29 22.67 10.64
N ALA A 95 3.22 22.38 11.56
CA ALA A 95 4.59 22.88 11.48
C ALA A 95 5.32 22.33 10.24
N ALA A 96 5.17 21.04 9.94
CA ALA A 96 5.77 20.41 8.77
C ALA A 96 5.21 20.98 7.45
N TYR A 97 3.89 21.19 7.35
CA TYR A 97 3.28 21.81 6.15
C TYR A 97 3.66 23.29 5.94
N ARG A 98 4.11 23.99 6.99
CA ARG A 98 4.62 25.35 6.87
C ARG A 98 6.04 25.45 6.36
N CYS A 99 6.76 24.33 6.28
CA CYS A 99 8.07 24.28 5.65
C CYS A 99 7.98 24.49 4.13
N ASP A 100 9.09 24.87 3.52
CA ASP A 100 9.19 25.03 2.07
C ASP A 100 9.00 23.71 1.35
N VAL A 101 9.47 22.62 1.96
CA VAL A 101 9.39 21.26 1.44
C VAL A 101 8.81 20.34 2.51
N THR A 102 7.78 19.57 2.16
CA THR A 102 7.17 18.59 3.07
C THR A 102 7.20 17.20 2.46
N TYR A 103 7.86 16.28 3.15
CA TYR A 103 7.87 14.85 2.82
C TYR A 103 6.76 14.11 3.55
N GLY A 104 6.17 13.09 2.91
CA GLY A 104 5.17 12.24 3.52
C GLY A 104 4.71 11.14 2.57
N THR A 105 3.87 10.25 3.06
CA THR A 105 3.25 9.22 2.20
C THR A 105 1.98 9.73 1.55
N ASN A 106 1.59 9.10 0.44
CA ASN A 106 0.29 9.34 -0.21
C ASN A 106 -0.88 9.23 0.80
N ASN A 107 -0.82 8.24 1.70
CA ASN A 107 -1.84 8.04 2.74
C ASN A 107 -1.90 9.22 3.71
N GLU A 108 -0.76 9.66 4.24
CA GLU A 108 -0.72 10.76 5.21
C GLU A 108 -1.26 12.07 4.60
N PHE A 109 -0.82 12.41 3.39
CA PHE A 109 -1.35 13.58 2.67
C PHE A 109 -2.85 13.49 2.42
N GLY A 110 -3.33 12.33 1.97
CA GLY A 110 -4.75 12.13 1.67
C GLY A 110 -5.63 12.09 2.92
N PHE A 111 -5.17 11.48 4.02
CA PHE A 111 -5.91 11.50 5.28
C PHE A 111 -5.90 12.87 5.95
N ASP A 112 -4.81 13.65 5.85
CA ASP A 112 -4.80 15.03 6.34
C ASP A 112 -5.81 15.89 5.56
N TYR A 113 -5.88 15.72 4.24
CA TYR A 113 -6.91 16.37 3.42
C TYR A 113 -8.33 16.02 3.89
N LEU A 114 -8.63 14.74 4.13
CA LEU A 114 -9.93 14.33 4.63
C LEU A 114 -10.21 14.93 6.02
N ARG A 115 -9.23 14.90 6.94
CA ARG A 115 -9.36 15.48 8.28
C ARG A 115 -9.60 16.99 8.24
N ASP A 116 -8.88 17.71 7.37
CA ASP A 116 -9.04 19.13 7.18
C ASP A 116 -10.44 19.49 6.67
N ASN A 117 -11.00 18.71 5.75
CA ASN A 117 -12.36 18.91 5.25
C ASN A 117 -13.45 18.61 6.30
N LEU A 118 -13.13 17.99 7.42
CA LEU A 118 -14.02 17.79 8.56
C LEU A 118 -13.88 18.90 9.63
N LYS A 119 -12.91 19.81 9.52
CA LYS A 119 -12.72 20.92 10.44
C LYS A 119 -13.77 22.02 10.19
N PHE A 120 -14.23 22.65 11.26
CA PHE A 120 -15.21 23.74 11.18
C PHE A 120 -14.56 25.11 10.94
N ARG A 121 -13.26 25.25 11.17
CA ARG A 121 -12.51 26.49 11.07
C ARG A 121 -11.24 26.27 10.25
N ILE A 122 -10.93 27.23 9.39
CA ILE A 122 -9.73 27.19 8.53
C ILE A 122 -8.45 27.17 9.37
N GLU A 123 -8.44 27.85 10.53
CA GLU A 123 -7.27 27.90 11.41
C GLU A 123 -6.94 26.53 12.03
N ASP A 124 -7.90 25.61 12.07
CA ASP A 124 -7.73 24.25 12.60
C ASP A 124 -7.18 23.28 11.55
N MET A 125 -7.16 23.66 10.27
CA MET A 125 -6.59 22.86 9.19
C MET A 125 -5.06 22.80 9.31
N VAL A 126 -4.48 21.67 8.88
CA VAL A 126 -3.03 21.45 8.93
C VAL A 126 -2.36 21.72 7.60
N GLN A 127 -3.02 21.39 6.49
CA GLN A 127 -2.48 21.59 5.14
C GLN A 127 -2.54 23.06 4.69
N ARG A 128 -1.68 23.40 3.75
CA ARG A 128 -1.74 24.62 2.94
C ARG A 128 -2.34 24.31 1.57
N ASP A 129 -2.20 25.24 0.62
CA ASP A 129 -2.57 25.06 -0.77
C ASP A 129 -1.85 23.86 -1.41
N HIS A 130 -2.47 23.24 -2.40
CA HIS A 130 -1.90 22.17 -3.19
C HIS A 130 -1.16 22.73 -4.41
N HIS A 131 0.02 23.31 -4.17
CA HIS A 131 0.78 23.99 -5.21
C HIS A 131 1.52 23.02 -6.14
N PHE A 132 2.49 22.28 -5.62
CA PHE A 132 3.30 21.35 -6.40
C PHE A 132 3.55 20.06 -5.62
N ALA A 133 3.35 18.92 -6.28
CA ALA A 133 3.75 17.62 -5.76
C ALA A 133 4.67 16.87 -6.73
N ILE A 134 5.69 16.23 -6.18
CA ILE A 134 6.47 15.20 -6.85
C ILE A 134 6.16 13.87 -6.19
N VAL A 135 5.71 12.90 -7.00
CA VAL A 135 5.36 11.55 -6.54
C VAL A 135 6.47 10.59 -6.93
N ASP A 136 7.13 10.01 -5.92
CA ASP A 136 8.10 8.93 -6.15
C ASP A 136 7.36 7.61 -6.34
N GLU A 137 7.88 6.72 -7.18
CA GLU A 137 7.20 5.48 -7.61
C GLU A 137 5.76 5.77 -8.08
N VAL A 138 5.64 6.71 -9.00
CA VAL A 138 4.37 7.31 -9.43
C VAL A 138 3.38 6.30 -10.02
N ASP A 139 3.85 5.24 -10.67
CA ASP A 139 3.06 4.14 -11.19
C ASP A 139 2.31 3.39 -10.07
N SER A 140 2.97 3.07 -8.96
CA SER A 140 2.31 2.48 -7.81
C SER A 140 1.25 3.38 -7.21
N ILE A 141 1.63 4.63 -6.93
CA ILE A 141 0.78 5.54 -6.14
C ILE A 141 -0.41 6.03 -6.98
N LEU A 142 -0.18 6.42 -8.24
CA LEU A 142 -1.22 7.04 -9.06
C LEU A 142 -2.04 6.04 -9.90
N ILE A 143 -1.53 4.82 -10.12
CA ILE A 143 -2.23 3.79 -10.89
C ILE A 143 -2.66 2.64 -9.99
N ASP A 144 -1.71 1.87 -9.45
CA ASP A 144 -2.02 0.62 -8.74
C ASP A 144 -2.83 0.85 -7.45
N GLU A 145 -2.38 1.75 -6.59
CA GLU A 145 -3.04 2.07 -5.30
C GLU A 145 -4.23 3.01 -5.47
N ALA A 146 -4.29 3.76 -6.57
CA ALA A 146 -5.29 4.81 -6.79
C ALA A 146 -6.73 4.28 -6.91
N ARG A 147 -6.90 2.99 -7.14
CA ARG A 147 -8.22 2.33 -7.25
C ARG A 147 -8.92 2.20 -5.90
N THR A 148 -8.19 2.24 -4.78
CA THR A 148 -8.75 2.10 -3.44
C THR A 148 -8.94 3.49 -2.81
N PRO A 149 -10.17 3.91 -2.43
CA PRO A 149 -10.38 5.19 -1.80
C PRO A 149 -9.88 5.19 -0.35
N LEU A 150 -9.40 6.35 0.09
CA LEU A 150 -9.21 6.64 1.51
C LEU A 150 -10.57 6.94 2.14
N ILE A 151 -10.85 6.36 3.30
CA ILE A 151 -12.14 6.46 3.97
C ILE A 151 -11.92 6.81 5.45
N ILE A 152 -12.61 7.84 5.94
CA ILE A 152 -12.78 8.08 7.37
C ILE A 152 -14.17 7.61 7.75
N SER A 153 -14.23 6.66 8.70
CA SER A 153 -15.49 6.15 9.24
C SER A 153 -15.72 6.70 10.64
N GLY A 154 -16.95 7.07 10.93
CA GLY A 154 -17.42 7.42 12.25
C GLY A 154 -18.42 6.39 12.77
N GLN A 155 -18.64 6.37 14.08
CA GLN A 155 -19.71 5.56 14.66
C GLN A 155 -21.06 6.20 14.34
N ALA A 156 -21.97 5.42 13.75
CA ALA A 156 -23.37 5.81 13.62
C ALA A 156 -24.03 5.87 15.00
N GLU A 157 -25.15 6.60 15.12
CA GLU A 157 -25.94 6.61 16.34
C GLU A 157 -26.32 5.19 16.74
N LYS A 158 -26.37 4.92 18.05
CA LYS A 158 -26.72 3.60 18.60
C LYS A 158 -28.17 3.24 18.25
N THR A 159 -28.36 2.46 17.20
CA THR A 159 -29.64 1.83 16.83
C THR A 159 -29.75 0.40 17.32
N SER A 160 -28.99 0.04 18.37
CA SER A 160 -28.93 -1.34 18.92
C SER A 160 -30.30 -1.90 19.27
N ASP A 161 -31.21 -1.09 19.84
CA ASP A 161 -32.53 -1.51 20.27
C ASP A 161 -33.40 -1.94 19.07
N GLN A 162 -33.31 -1.28 17.93
CA GLN A 162 -34.07 -1.65 16.73
C GLN A 162 -33.64 -3.00 16.15
N TYR A 163 -32.34 -3.34 16.22
CA TYR A 163 -31.87 -4.67 15.82
C TYR A 163 -32.40 -5.78 16.70
N HIS A 164 -32.48 -5.56 18.02
CA HIS A 164 -33.08 -6.55 18.95
C HIS A 164 -34.56 -6.74 18.70
N VAL A 165 -35.31 -5.66 18.47
CA VAL A 165 -36.71 -5.70 18.12
C VAL A 165 -36.93 -6.45 16.81
N ALA A 166 -36.22 -6.06 15.74
CA ALA A 166 -36.30 -6.72 14.44
C ALA A 166 -35.95 -8.21 14.53
N ASN A 167 -34.89 -8.56 15.25
CA ASN A 167 -34.53 -9.95 15.47
C ASN A 167 -35.61 -10.74 16.21
N GLY A 168 -36.31 -10.12 17.17
CA GLY A 168 -37.35 -10.76 18.00
C GLY A 168 -38.60 -11.20 17.24
N ILE A 169 -38.94 -10.52 16.12
CA ILE A 169 -40.13 -10.87 15.32
C ILE A 169 -39.88 -11.98 14.28
N ILE A 170 -38.63 -12.18 13.84
CA ILE A 170 -38.31 -13.15 12.75
C ILE A 170 -38.78 -14.59 13.06
N PRO A 171 -38.62 -15.12 14.28
CA PRO A 171 -39.13 -16.47 14.63
C PRO A 171 -40.65 -16.61 14.53
N GLY A 172 -41.38 -15.49 14.53
CA GLY A 172 -42.84 -15.48 14.40
C GLY A 172 -43.32 -15.54 12.94
N LEU A 173 -42.45 -15.28 11.96
CA LEU A 173 -42.78 -15.34 10.55
C LEU A 173 -42.84 -16.78 10.05
N VAL A 174 -43.89 -17.09 9.27
CA VAL A 174 -44.08 -18.40 8.61
C VAL A 174 -43.50 -18.41 7.19
N PRO A 175 -43.27 -19.57 6.57
CA PRO A 175 -42.68 -19.67 5.23
C PRO A 175 -43.40 -18.88 4.12
N GLU A 176 -44.69 -18.64 4.26
CA GLU A 176 -45.53 -17.89 3.34
C GLU A 176 -45.33 -16.39 3.44
N ASP A 177 -44.70 -15.91 4.53
CA ASP A 177 -44.45 -14.48 4.77
C ASP A 177 -43.25 -13.93 4.03
N TYR A 178 -42.43 -14.78 3.41
CA TYR A 178 -41.23 -14.33 2.69
C TYR A 178 -40.90 -15.17 1.48
N ASP A 179 -40.38 -14.52 0.44
CA ASP A 179 -39.83 -15.12 -0.76
C ASP A 179 -38.33 -15.34 -0.59
N LEU A 180 -37.89 -16.61 -0.66
CA LEU A 180 -36.47 -16.99 -0.53
C LEU A 180 -35.95 -17.48 -1.88
N ASP A 181 -34.99 -16.76 -2.47
CA ASP A 181 -34.20 -17.21 -3.62
C ASP A 181 -32.79 -17.63 -3.16
N GLU A 182 -32.62 -18.92 -2.96
CA GLU A 182 -31.31 -19.49 -2.56
C GLU A 182 -30.23 -19.32 -3.63
N LYS A 183 -30.61 -19.30 -4.92
CA LYS A 183 -29.65 -19.13 -6.03
C LYS A 183 -29.22 -17.69 -6.18
N GLY A 184 -30.17 -16.76 -6.07
CA GLY A 184 -29.93 -15.33 -6.10
C GLY A 184 -29.43 -14.77 -4.77
N ARG A 185 -29.38 -15.59 -3.71
CA ARG A 185 -29.02 -15.18 -2.34
C ARG A 185 -29.81 -13.97 -1.85
N SER A 186 -31.09 -13.97 -2.13
CA SER A 186 -31.98 -12.90 -1.73
C SER A 186 -33.15 -13.43 -0.93
N VAL A 187 -33.64 -12.62 0.00
CA VAL A 187 -34.87 -12.89 0.74
C VAL A 187 -35.62 -11.56 0.94
N SER A 188 -36.91 -11.56 0.72
CA SER A 188 -37.78 -10.39 0.90
C SER A 188 -39.11 -10.82 1.54
N LEU A 189 -39.72 -9.91 2.29
CA LEU A 189 -41.07 -10.14 2.78
C LEU A 189 -42.05 -10.16 1.61
N SER A 190 -43.02 -11.09 1.66
CA SER A 190 -44.21 -11.08 0.77
C SER A 190 -45.23 -10.00 1.22
N GLU A 191 -46.23 -9.70 0.42
CA GLU A 191 -47.27 -8.74 0.80
C GLU A 191 -47.96 -9.15 2.12
N THR A 192 -48.31 -10.44 2.30
CA THR A 192 -48.85 -10.98 3.53
C THR A 192 -47.85 -10.97 4.69
N GLY A 193 -46.55 -11.16 4.36
CA GLY A 193 -45.48 -11.12 5.37
C GLY A 193 -45.23 -9.71 5.88
N ILE A 194 -45.45 -8.68 5.09
CA ILE A 194 -45.36 -7.28 5.54
C ILE A 194 -46.45 -7.00 6.57
N GLU A 195 -47.72 -7.36 6.27
CA GLU A 195 -48.83 -7.18 7.21
C GLU A 195 -48.58 -7.96 8.51
N HIS A 196 -48.09 -9.21 8.42
CA HIS A 196 -47.79 -10.03 9.59
C HIS A 196 -46.62 -9.46 10.42
N ALA A 197 -45.55 -8.97 9.75
CA ALA A 197 -44.44 -8.32 10.44
C ALA A 197 -44.88 -7.02 11.14
N GLU A 198 -45.74 -6.22 10.53
CA GLU A 198 -46.35 -5.04 11.16
C GLU A 198 -47.12 -5.37 12.40
N ASP A 199 -47.96 -6.43 12.37
CA ASP A 199 -48.73 -6.88 13.54
C ASP A 199 -47.82 -7.34 14.67
N LEU A 200 -46.75 -8.08 14.37
CA LEU A 200 -45.75 -8.49 15.34
C LEU A 200 -44.99 -7.31 15.96
N LEU A 201 -44.66 -6.30 15.14
CA LEU A 201 -43.98 -5.08 15.60
C LEU A 201 -44.89 -4.20 16.48
N ARG A 202 -46.20 -4.10 16.12
CA ARG A 202 -47.19 -3.44 16.98
C ARG A 202 -47.37 -4.15 18.30
N ALA A 203 -47.45 -5.49 18.29
CA ALA A 203 -47.51 -6.29 19.50
C ALA A 203 -46.28 -6.13 20.39
N ALA A 204 -45.10 -5.92 19.79
CA ALA A 204 -43.83 -5.62 20.48
C ALA A 204 -43.73 -4.16 20.95
N GLY A 205 -44.71 -3.30 20.61
CA GLY A 205 -44.67 -1.86 20.94
C GLY A 205 -43.62 -1.04 20.20
N ALA A 206 -43.11 -1.59 19.11
CA ALA A 206 -42.03 -0.96 18.30
C ALA A 206 -42.57 -0.15 17.14
N MET A 207 -43.85 -0.25 16.82
CA MET A 207 -44.49 0.48 15.73
C MET A 207 -45.87 0.98 16.20
N GLY A 208 -46.24 2.20 15.76
CA GLY A 208 -47.56 2.78 16.00
C GLY A 208 -48.58 2.44 14.90
N ASP A 209 -49.61 3.27 14.77
CA ASP A 209 -50.59 3.19 13.69
C ASP A 209 -49.97 3.68 12.40
N GLY A 210 -49.57 2.80 11.49
CA GLY A 210 -48.92 3.12 10.22
C GLY A 210 -48.40 1.87 9.51
N THR A 211 -47.69 2.04 8.44
CA THR A 211 -47.08 0.95 7.66
C THR A 211 -45.56 0.98 7.77
N LEU A 212 -44.91 -0.14 7.49
CA LEU A 212 -43.44 -0.22 7.43
C LEU A 212 -42.84 0.68 6.34
N TYR A 213 -43.62 1.10 5.34
CA TYR A 213 -43.18 1.98 4.25
C TYR A 213 -43.32 3.47 4.55
N ASP A 214 -43.90 3.83 5.67
CA ASP A 214 -43.97 5.23 6.10
C ASP A 214 -42.55 5.76 6.41
N ILE A 215 -42.30 7.03 6.13
CA ILE A 215 -40.98 7.67 6.26
C ILE A 215 -40.40 7.46 7.66
N GLU A 216 -41.25 7.46 8.68
CA GLU A 216 -40.87 7.27 10.09
C GLU A 216 -40.40 5.82 10.38
N ASN A 217 -40.85 4.85 9.59
CA ASN A 217 -40.61 3.42 9.79
C ASN A 217 -39.58 2.82 8.82
N VAL A 218 -39.04 3.58 7.85
CA VAL A 218 -38.05 3.10 6.84
C VAL A 218 -36.82 2.48 7.50
N GLY A 219 -36.35 3.06 8.61
CA GLY A 219 -35.25 2.49 9.40
C GLY A 219 -35.60 1.12 9.96
N LEU A 220 -36.81 0.96 10.50
CA LEU A 220 -37.29 -0.29 11.07
C LEU A 220 -37.46 -1.36 9.98
N LEU A 221 -38.01 -1.01 8.81
CA LEU A 221 -38.08 -1.90 7.64
C LEU A 221 -36.70 -2.41 7.22
N HIS A 222 -35.70 -1.52 7.20
CA HIS A 222 -34.33 -1.91 6.91
C HIS A 222 -33.82 -2.95 7.91
N HIS A 223 -34.00 -2.72 9.22
CA HIS A 223 -33.56 -3.65 10.28
C HIS A 223 -34.28 -5.01 10.20
N VAL A 224 -35.58 -5.02 9.88
CA VAL A 224 -36.35 -6.26 9.68
C VAL A 224 -35.83 -7.04 8.49
N ASN A 225 -35.54 -6.37 7.36
CA ASN A 225 -34.96 -7.02 6.18
C ASN A 225 -33.56 -7.61 6.50
N GLN A 226 -32.70 -6.89 7.22
CA GLN A 226 -31.40 -7.42 7.62
C GLN A 226 -31.49 -8.57 8.60
N ALA A 227 -32.44 -8.52 9.56
CA ALA A 227 -32.71 -9.65 10.47
C ALA A 227 -33.21 -10.87 9.70
N LEU A 228 -34.11 -10.69 8.73
CA LEU A 228 -34.61 -11.77 7.86
C LEU A 228 -33.46 -12.40 7.06
N ARG A 229 -32.60 -11.58 6.43
CA ARG A 229 -31.38 -12.05 5.74
C ARG A 229 -30.47 -12.84 6.67
N ALA A 230 -30.19 -12.30 7.86
CA ALA A 230 -29.34 -12.96 8.85
C ALA A 230 -29.87 -14.35 9.23
N HIS A 231 -31.20 -14.50 9.41
CA HIS A 231 -31.81 -15.77 9.80
C HIS A 231 -31.95 -16.79 8.67
N LYS A 232 -32.18 -16.35 7.42
CA LYS A 232 -32.53 -17.24 6.32
C LYS A 232 -31.36 -17.53 5.38
N LEU A 233 -30.43 -16.60 5.19
CA LEU A 233 -29.33 -16.74 4.22
C LEU A 233 -27.98 -17.04 4.88
N PHE A 234 -27.78 -16.68 6.16
CA PHE A 234 -26.49 -16.82 6.81
C PHE A 234 -26.53 -17.92 7.88
N GLN A 235 -25.60 -18.87 7.78
CA GLN A 235 -25.49 -20.01 8.69
C GLN A 235 -24.19 -19.92 9.47
N ARG A 236 -24.29 -20.16 10.77
CA ARG A 236 -23.13 -20.27 11.66
C ARG A 236 -22.26 -21.44 11.23
N ASP A 237 -20.94 -21.27 11.39
CA ASP A 237 -19.89 -22.22 11.03
C ASP A 237 -19.75 -22.49 9.50
N THR A 238 -20.55 -21.81 8.67
CA THR A 238 -20.45 -21.82 7.22
C THR A 238 -20.07 -20.45 6.68
N HIS A 239 -20.84 -19.42 7.02
CA HIS A 239 -20.64 -18.06 6.52
C HIS A 239 -19.95 -17.17 7.57
N TYR A 240 -20.09 -17.49 8.85
CA TYR A 240 -19.45 -16.81 9.97
C TYR A 240 -19.31 -17.77 11.17
N MET A 241 -18.42 -17.41 12.08
CA MET A 241 -18.23 -18.08 13.36
C MET A 241 -18.32 -17.07 14.50
N VAL A 242 -18.59 -17.56 15.72
CA VAL A 242 -18.51 -16.74 16.93
C VAL A 242 -17.21 -17.07 17.66
N LYS A 243 -16.33 -16.08 17.80
CA LYS A 243 -15.03 -16.21 18.46
C LYS A 243 -14.85 -15.06 19.46
N ASN A 244 -14.56 -15.36 20.70
CA ASN A 244 -14.36 -14.36 21.77
C ASN A 244 -15.53 -13.37 21.94
N GLY A 245 -16.77 -13.82 21.74
CA GLY A 245 -17.95 -12.95 21.83
C GLY A 245 -18.17 -12.03 20.62
N MET A 246 -17.47 -12.24 19.53
CA MET A 246 -17.58 -11.47 18.28
C MET A 246 -17.92 -12.38 17.11
N VAL A 247 -18.66 -11.83 16.14
CA VAL A 247 -18.90 -12.46 14.84
C VAL A 247 -17.66 -12.28 13.96
N VAL A 248 -17.14 -13.37 13.43
CA VAL A 248 -15.99 -13.39 12.49
C VAL A 248 -16.45 -14.02 11.18
N ILE A 249 -16.26 -13.34 10.08
CA ILE A 249 -16.65 -13.82 8.74
C ILE A 249 -15.76 -15.00 8.35
N ILE A 250 -16.36 -16.00 7.68
CA ILE A 250 -15.65 -17.09 7.03
C ILE A 250 -15.66 -16.82 5.52
N ASP A 251 -14.49 -16.80 4.91
CA ASP A 251 -14.36 -16.67 3.46
C ASP A 251 -14.89 -17.92 2.76
N GLU A 252 -15.83 -17.75 1.85
CA GLU A 252 -16.53 -18.87 1.19
C GLU A 252 -15.60 -19.72 0.31
N PHE A 253 -14.54 -19.13 -0.25
CA PHE A 253 -13.64 -19.83 -1.17
C PHE A 253 -12.51 -20.54 -0.44
N THR A 254 -11.99 -19.93 0.61
CA THR A 254 -10.82 -20.45 1.32
C THR A 254 -11.16 -21.13 2.64
N GLY A 255 -12.39 -20.95 3.17
CA GLY A 255 -12.81 -21.44 4.48
C GLY A 255 -12.08 -20.77 5.66
N ARG A 256 -11.33 -19.69 5.40
CA ARG A 256 -10.53 -18.99 6.43
C ARG A 256 -11.35 -17.94 7.16
N ALA A 257 -11.10 -17.82 8.47
CA ALA A 257 -11.67 -16.76 9.28
C ALA A 257 -11.02 -15.41 8.91
N MET A 258 -11.86 -14.42 8.60
CA MET A 258 -11.44 -13.06 8.24
C MET A 258 -11.65 -12.13 9.44
N GLU A 259 -10.68 -12.10 10.35
CA GLU A 259 -10.72 -11.21 11.51
C GLU A 259 -10.66 -9.73 11.09
N GLY A 260 -11.45 -8.89 11.76
CA GLY A 260 -11.51 -7.45 11.48
C GLY A 260 -12.41 -7.03 10.32
N ARG A 261 -12.90 -7.97 9.49
CA ARG A 261 -13.90 -7.68 8.45
C ARG A 261 -15.32 -7.81 9.01
N ARG A 262 -16.23 -6.98 8.49
CA ARG A 262 -17.65 -6.98 8.86
C ARG A 262 -18.53 -7.02 7.61
N PHE A 263 -19.71 -7.64 7.73
CA PHE A 263 -20.74 -7.53 6.70
C PHE A 263 -21.25 -6.09 6.66
N SER A 264 -21.58 -5.58 5.49
CA SER A 264 -22.11 -4.23 5.26
C SER A 264 -23.61 -4.12 5.53
N GLU A 265 -24.12 -2.90 5.50
CA GLU A 265 -25.56 -2.57 5.51
C GLU A 265 -26.31 -3.05 6.75
N GLY A 266 -25.69 -3.12 7.92
CA GLY A 266 -26.35 -3.56 9.14
C GLY A 266 -26.52 -5.09 9.29
N LEU A 267 -26.10 -5.87 8.28
CA LEU A 267 -26.20 -7.33 8.34
C LEU A 267 -25.34 -7.93 9.47
N HIS A 268 -24.15 -7.37 9.71
CA HIS A 268 -23.29 -7.84 10.80
C HIS A 268 -23.96 -7.66 12.16
N GLN A 269 -24.57 -6.51 12.38
CA GLN A 269 -25.34 -6.19 13.58
C GLN A 269 -26.57 -7.08 13.73
N ALA A 270 -27.25 -7.39 12.63
CA ALA A 270 -28.38 -8.33 12.64
C ALA A 270 -27.94 -9.76 13.02
N ILE A 271 -26.73 -10.18 12.61
CA ILE A 271 -26.15 -11.47 13.03
C ILE A 271 -25.71 -11.42 14.50
N GLU A 272 -25.11 -10.32 14.96
CA GLU A 272 -24.78 -10.11 16.39
C GLU A 272 -26.06 -10.20 17.26
N ALA A 273 -27.17 -9.55 16.82
CA ALA A 273 -28.46 -9.62 17.50
C ALA A 273 -29.02 -11.05 17.53
N ARG A 274 -28.94 -11.79 16.42
CA ARG A 274 -29.36 -13.18 16.32
C ARG A 274 -28.58 -14.10 17.24
N GLU A 275 -27.28 -13.91 17.37
CA GLU A 275 -26.43 -14.71 18.27
C GLU A 275 -26.46 -14.24 19.73
N GLY A 276 -27.24 -13.18 20.04
CA GLY A 276 -27.34 -12.62 21.38
C GLY A 276 -26.03 -11.97 21.87
N LEU A 277 -25.25 -11.47 20.98
CA LEU A 277 -23.98 -10.79 21.26
C LEU A 277 -24.21 -9.29 21.49
N GLU A 278 -23.20 -8.60 22.02
CA GLU A 278 -23.20 -7.13 22.09
C GLU A 278 -23.13 -6.55 20.68
N ILE A 279 -24.16 -5.78 20.29
CA ILE A 279 -24.24 -5.17 18.97
C ILE A 279 -23.23 -4.01 18.92
N GLN A 280 -22.24 -4.16 18.06
CA GLN A 280 -21.26 -3.10 17.79
C GLN A 280 -21.87 -2.02 16.90
N ALA A 281 -21.55 -0.75 17.19
CA ALA A 281 -22.02 0.37 16.39
C ALA A 281 -21.69 0.17 14.89
N GLU A 282 -22.61 0.56 14.03
CA GLU A 282 -22.37 0.60 12.60
C GLU A 282 -21.35 1.72 12.29
N ASN A 283 -20.37 1.42 11.45
CA ASN A 283 -19.44 2.43 10.99
C ASN A 283 -20.03 3.11 9.75
N GLN A 284 -20.32 4.39 9.87
CA GLN A 284 -20.78 5.20 8.75
C GLN A 284 -19.59 5.91 8.11
N THR A 285 -19.51 5.88 6.77
CA THR A 285 -18.51 6.67 6.05
C THR A 285 -18.81 8.16 6.22
N VAL A 286 -17.88 8.85 6.88
CA VAL A 286 -17.99 10.30 7.13
C VAL A 286 -17.36 11.09 5.98
N ALA A 287 -16.21 10.64 5.48
CA ALA A 287 -15.51 11.25 4.36
C ALA A 287 -14.76 10.19 3.55
N SER A 288 -14.67 10.39 2.25
CA SER A 288 -13.87 9.56 1.37
C SER A 288 -13.27 10.37 0.23
N VAL A 289 -12.06 10.00 -0.22
CA VAL A 289 -11.42 10.54 -1.42
C VAL A 289 -10.58 9.47 -2.08
N THR A 290 -10.58 9.42 -3.41
CA THR A 290 -9.62 8.59 -4.17
C THR A 290 -8.31 9.36 -4.33
N PHE A 291 -7.18 8.66 -4.45
CA PHE A 291 -5.90 9.31 -4.77
C PHE A 291 -5.97 10.08 -6.09
N GLN A 292 -6.72 9.57 -7.08
CA GLN A 292 -6.95 10.27 -8.34
C GLN A 292 -7.54 11.67 -8.12
N ASN A 293 -8.58 11.78 -7.31
CA ASN A 293 -9.20 13.07 -7.02
C ASN A 293 -8.30 13.96 -6.15
N TYR A 294 -7.59 13.38 -5.19
CA TYR A 294 -6.67 14.12 -4.33
C TYR A 294 -5.52 14.75 -5.13
N PHE A 295 -4.79 13.96 -5.93
CA PHE A 295 -3.64 14.48 -6.66
C PHE A 295 -4.01 15.44 -7.81
N ARG A 296 -5.25 15.42 -8.27
CA ARG A 296 -5.78 16.44 -9.22
C ARG A 296 -6.03 17.81 -8.60
N LEU A 297 -5.93 17.96 -7.28
CA LEU A 297 -6.03 19.25 -6.58
C LEU A 297 -4.76 20.10 -6.75
N TYR A 298 -3.63 19.48 -7.04
CA TYR A 298 -2.38 20.22 -7.22
C TYR A 298 -2.40 21.05 -8.49
N ASP A 299 -1.93 22.32 -8.38
CA ASP A 299 -1.73 23.20 -9.54
C ASP A 299 -0.73 22.58 -10.52
N LYS A 300 0.30 21.92 -10.00
CA LYS A 300 1.29 21.19 -10.76
C LYS A 300 1.62 19.86 -10.10
N LEU A 301 1.64 18.81 -10.90
CA LEU A 301 1.98 17.45 -10.50
C LEU A 301 3.14 16.95 -11.36
N ALA A 302 4.06 16.21 -10.77
CA ALA A 302 5.12 15.51 -11.45
C ALA A 302 5.38 14.17 -10.77
N GLY A 303 6.06 13.26 -11.44
CA GLY A 303 6.36 11.96 -10.85
C GLY A 303 7.65 11.36 -11.39
N MET A 304 8.12 10.34 -10.70
CA MET A 304 9.30 9.58 -11.14
C MET A 304 9.11 8.10 -10.81
N THR A 305 9.56 7.27 -11.73
CA THR A 305 9.59 5.80 -11.59
C THR A 305 10.55 5.20 -12.61
N GLY A 306 10.83 3.90 -12.51
CA GLY A 306 11.57 3.15 -13.51
C GLY A 306 10.72 2.57 -14.64
N THR A 307 9.38 2.67 -14.57
CA THR A 307 8.43 1.84 -15.35
C THR A 307 7.16 2.60 -15.79
N ALA A 308 7.25 3.89 -16.12
CA ALA A 308 6.08 4.71 -16.44
C ALA A 308 5.51 4.50 -17.86
N LEU A 309 6.33 4.14 -18.83
CA LEU A 309 5.91 4.08 -20.25
C LEU A 309 4.77 3.08 -20.49
N THR A 310 4.71 2.00 -19.70
CA THR A 310 3.63 1.00 -19.82
C THR A 310 2.26 1.57 -19.49
N GLU A 311 2.20 2.55 -18.60
CA GLU A 311 1.00 3.19 -18.08
C GLU A 311 0.81 4.62 -18.64
N ALA A 312 1.59 5.01 -19.64
CA ALA A 312 1.59 6.37 -20.19
C ALA A 312 0.20 6.84 -20.65
N GLY A 313 -0.61 5.93 -21.18
CA GLY A 313 -2.01 6.21 -21.57
C GLY A 313 -2.87 6.60 -20.36
N GLU A 314 -2.79 5.87 -19.25
CA GLU A 314 -3.56 6.15 -18.03
C GLU A 314 -3.08 7.46 -17.38
N PHE A 315 -1.78 7.72 -17.33
CA PHE A 315 -1.25 8.98 -16.83
C PHE A 315 -1.75 10.18 -17.61
N SER A 316 -1.75 10.10 -18.93
CA SER A 316 -2.24 11.18 -19.80
C SER A 316 -3.76 11.36 -19.67
N GLU A 317 -4.54 10.28 -19.62
CA GLU A 317 -6.01 10.34 -19.55
C GLU A 317 -6.47 10.89 -18.19
N ILE A 318 -5.96 10.37 -17.07
CA ILE A 318 -6.45 10.65 -15.73
C ILE A 318 -5.85 11.95 -15.17
N TYR A 319 -4.52 12.13 -15.29
CA TYR A 319 -3.78 13.20 -14.62
C TYR A 319 -3.24 14.27 -15.56
N LYS A 320 -3.34 14.06 -16.88
CA LYS A 320 -2.76 14.93 -17.92
C LYS A 320 -1.23 15.02 -17.81
N LEU A 321 -0.61 13.94 -17.36
CA LEU A 321 0.84 13.83 -17.23
C LEU A 321 1.42 13.12 -18.46
N GLU A 322 2.47 13.72 -19.03
CA GLU A 322 3.28 13.10 -20.07
C GLU A 322 4.47 12.37 -19.47
N VAL A 323 4.95 11.32 -20.14
CA VAL A 323 6.09 10.52 -19.68
C VAL A 323 7.33 10.86 -20.52
N ALA A 324 8.34 11.40 -19.86
CA ALA A 324 9.66 11.64 -20.43
C ALA A 324 10.61 10.49 -20.09
N SER A 325 11.01 9.69 -21.06
CA SER A 325 12.00 8.62 -20.86
C SER A 325 13.41 9.22 -20.86
N ILE A 326 14.09 9.09 -19.72
CA ILE A 326 15.43 9.63 -19.52
C ILE A 326 16.45 8.50 -19.76
N PRO A 327 17.48 8.70 -20.61
CA PRO A 327 18.48 7.69 -20.85
C PRO A 327 19.31 7.41 -19.59
N THR A 328 19.89 6.21 -19.50
CA THR A 328 20.82 5.88 -18.41
C THR A 328 22.13 6.63 -18.54
N ASN A 329 22.75 6.98 -17.40
CA ASN A 329 24.03 7.72 -17.39
C ASN A 329 25.19 6.89 -17.97
N VAL A 330 25.12 5.57 -17.81
CA VAL A 330 26.08 4.61 -18.37
C VAL A 330 25.32 3.51 -19.12
N GLU A 331 26.00 2.82 -20.03
CA GLU A 331 25.41 1.73 -20.79
C GLU A 331 24.99 0.57 -19.85
N VAL A 332 23.80 0.04 -20.08
CA VAL A 332 23.26 -1.08 -19.29
C VAL A 332 24.00 -2.38 -19.64
N GLN A 333 24.65 -2.97 -18.65
CA GLN A 333 25.40 -4.24 -18.81
C GLN A 333 24.60 -5.48 -18.39
N ARG A 334 23.35 -5.32 -17.95
CA ARG A 334 22.50 -6.43 -17.51
C ARG A 334 22.22 -7.40 -18.68
N ALA A 335 22.33 -8.69 -18.41
CA ALA A 335 21.87 -9.74 -19.29
C ALA A 335 20.42 -10.14 -18.91
N ASP A 336 19.49 -9.98 -19.85
CA ASP A 336 18.12 -10.44 -19.71
C ASP A 336 18.01 -11.83 -20.35
N HIS A 337 17.57 -12.82 -19.56
CA HIS A 337 17.31 -14.16 -20.03
C HIS A 337 15.84 -14.30 -20.45
N ASP A 338 15.55 -15.16 -21.41
CA ASP A 338 14.21 -15.47 -21.83
C ASP A 338 13.41 -16.19 -20.70
N ASP A 339 12.07 -16.08 -20.75
CA ASP A 339 11.19 -16.78 -19.83
C ASP A 339 11.29 -18.29 -20.03
N GLU A 340 11.38 -19.03 -18.94
CA GLU A 340 11.30 -20.48 -18.94
C GLU A 340 9.89 -20.95 -18.59
N VAL A 341 9.31 -21.87 -19.41
CA VAL A 341 7.95 -22.35 -19.25
C VAL A 341 7.95 -23.78 -18.73
N TYR A 342 7.30 -24.01 -17.60
CA TYR A 342 7.17 -25.30 -16.94
C TYR A 342 5.74 -25.83 -17.00
N ARG A 343 5.57 -27.17 -17.01
CA ARG A 343 4.24 -27.81 -17.07
C ARG A 343 3.50 -27.73 -15.73
N THR A 344 4.25 -27.75 -14.62
CA THR A 344 3.70 -27.74 -13.27
C THR A 344 4.44 -26.73 -12.39
N THR A 345 3.78 -26.29 -11.32
CA THR A 345 4.38 -25.41 -10.30
C THR A 345 5.56 -26.11 -9.62
N GLU A 346 5.47 -27.43 -9.40
CA GLU A 346 6.53 -28.23 -8.76
C GLU A 346 7.80 -28.27 -9.62
N GLU A 347 7.68 -28.50 -10.94
CA GLU A 347 8.81 -28.48 -11.88
C GLU A 347 9.49 -27.10 -11.89
N ARG A 348 8.70 -26.00 -11.87
CA ARG A 348 9.22 -24.63 -11.78
C ARG A 348 9.98 -24.41 -10.47
N ASP A 349 9.37 -24.78 -9.34
CA ASP A 349 9.97 -24.54 -8.02
C ASP A 349 11.27 -25.35 -7.85
N ASP A 350 11.33 -26.56 -8.36
CA ASP A 350 12.57 -27.35 -8.38
C ASP A 350 13.66 -26.70 -9.22
N ALA A 351 13.34 -26.19 -10.42
CA ALA A 351 14.29 -25.48 -11.28
C ALA A 351 14.80 -24.18 -10.62
N VAL A 352 13.90 -23.41 -10.00
CA VAL A 352 14.27 -22.20 -9.24
C VAL A 352 15.24 -22.53 -8.11
N ILE A 353 15.01 -23.62 -7.38
CA ILE A 353 15.88 -24.03 -6.27
C ILE A 353 17.24 -24.53 -6.76
N GLU A 354 17.29 -25.24 -7.89
CA GLU A 354 18.56 -25.67 -8.51
C GLU A 354 19.38 -24.45 -8.95
N LEU A 355 18.74 -23.45 -9.55
CA LEU A 355 19.38 -22.20 -9.96
C LEU A 355 19.90 -21.41 -8.75
N ILE A 356 19.12 -21.32 -7.66
CA ILE A 356 19.57 -20.69 -6.40
C ILE A 356 20.81 -21.42 -5.85
N ALA A 357 20.83 -22.74 -5.86
CA ALA A 357 21.94 -23.52 -5.37
C ALA A 357 23.23 -23.29 -6.20
N ASP A 358 23.10 -23.27 -7.54
CA ASP A 358 24.19 -23.00 -8.46
C ASP A 358 24.76 -21.57 -8.29
N CYS A 359 23.90 -20.56 -8.22
CA CYS A 359 24.32 -19.18 -7.97
C CYS A 359 25.09 -19.06 -6.64
N ARG A 360 24.58 -19.71 -5.60
CA ARG A 360 25.25 -19.70 -4.29
C ARG A 360 26.60 -20.38 -4.30
N GLU A 361 26.74 -21.51 -5.00
CA GLU A 361 28.04 -22.19 -5.19
C GLU A 361 29.07 -21.27 -5.85
N ARG A 362 28.65 -20.46 -6.81
CA ARG A 362 29.48 -19.45 -7.48
C ARG A 362 29.74 -18.20 -6.64
N GLY A 363 29.10 -18.06 -5.44
CA GLY A 363 29.16 -16.85 -4.64
C GLY A 363 28.32 -15.70 -5.21
N GLN A 364 27.43 -15.95 -6.16
CA GLN A 364 26.57 -14.96 -6.76
C GLN A 364 25.35 -14.67 -5.87
N PRO A 365 25.07 -13.41 -5.49
CA PRO A 365 23.87 -13.06 -4.74
C PRO A 365 22.61 -13.25 -5.60
N VAL A 366 21.52 -13.73 -4.97
CA VAL A 366 20.25 -14.03 -5.64
C VAL A 366 19.09 -13.34 -4.95
N LEU A 367 18.25 -12.67 -5.75
CA LEU A 367 16.97 -12.14 -5.33
C LEU A 367 15.83 -12.89 -6.04
N VAL A 368 14.94 -13.48 -5.26
CA VAL A 368 13.79 -14.23 -5.79
C VAL A 368 12.51 -13.46 -5.54
N GLY A 369 11.86 -13.01 -6.62
CA GLY A 369 10.56 -12.34 -6.57
C GLY A 369 9.40 -13.33 -6.58
N THR A 370 8.47 -13.20 -5.64
CA THR A 370 7.21 -13.94 -5.56
C THR A 370 6.01 -12.99 -5.53
N VAL A 371 4.85 -13.44 -6.03
CA VAL A 371 3.66 -12.57 -6.13
C VAL A 371 2.90 -12.46 -4.82
N THR A 372 2.93 -13.51 -3.96
CA THR A 372 2.21 -13.52 -2.69
C THR A 372 3.09 -13.96 -1.52
N ILE A 373 2.67 -13.59 -0.30
CA ILE A 373 3.35 -13.99 0.93
C ILE A 373 3.35 -15.51 1.08
N GLU A 374 2.23 -16.18 0.78
CA GLU A 374 2.10 -17.64 0.87
C GLU A 374 3.12 -18.35 -0.03
N LYS A 375 3.33 -17.86 -1.26
CA LYS A 375 4.32 -18.42 -2.18
C LYS A 375 5.74 -18.20 -1.68
N SER A 376 6.03 -17.05 -1.09
CA SER A 376 7.34 -16.79 -0.48
C SER A 376 7.61 -17.70 0.71
N GLU A 377 6.62 -17.95 1.56
CA GLU A 377 6.70 -18.86 2.69
C GLU A 377 6.84 -20.34 2.25
N ALA A 378 6.11 -20.75 1.20
CA ALA A 378 6.21 -22.08 0.62
C ALA A 378 7.62 -22.35 0.06
N LEU A 379 8.16 -21.41 -0.73
CA LEU A 379 9.51 -21.51 -1.26
C LEU A 379 10.56 -21.54 -0.13
N SER A 380 10.40 -20.68 0.88
CA SER A 380 11.25 -20.65 2.08
C SER A 380 11.24 -22.01 2.81
N ALA A 381 10.08 -22.66 2.94
CA ALA A 381 9.99 -23.96 3.59
C ALA A 381 10.78 -25.05 2.83
N VAL A 382 10.79 -24.99 1.50
CA VAL A 382 11.56 -25.95 0.67
C VAL A 382 13.06 -25.66 0.77
N LEU A 383 13.49 -24.39 0.71
CA LEU A 383 14.89 -24.02 0.87
C LEU A 383 15.44 -24.41 2.25
N LYS A 384 14.63 -24.28 3.33
CA LYS A 384 14.99 -24.77 4.67
C LYS A 384 15.20 -26.28 4.70
N LYS A 385 14.33 -27.07 4.04
CA LYS A 385 14.50 -28.53 3.93
C LYS A 385 15.78 -28.91 3.19
N ARG A 386 16.17 -28.14 2.17
CA ARG A 386 17.43 -28.31 1.42
C ARG A 386 18.65 -27.68 2.12
N LYS A 387 18.46 -27.09 3.32
CA LYS A 387 19.51 -26.43 4.13
C LYS A 387 20.21 -25.28 3.40
N ILE A 388 19.48 -24.55 2.56
CA ILE A 388 19.96 -23.34 1.90
C ILE A 388 19.62 -22.14 2.81
N PRO A 389 20.61 -21.46 3.41
CA PRO A 389 20.38 -20.24 4.18
C PRO A 389 19.80 -19.14 3.26
N HIS A 390 18.76 -18.48 3.70
CA HIS A 390 18.10 -17.40 2.98
C HIS A 390 17.36 -16.47 3.93
N ASN A 391 17.10 -15.26 3.46
CA ASN A 391 16.27 -14.27 4.11
C ASN A 391 14.93 -14.15 3.37
N VAL A 392 13.85 -13.83 4.11
CA VAL A 392 12.52 -13.61 3.52
C VAL A 392 12.07 -12.21 3.85
N LEU A 393 11.76 -11.45 2.82
CA LEU A 393 11.14 -10.13 2.89
C LEU A 393 9.63 -10.28 2.70
N ASN A 394 8.89 -9.97 3.75
CA ASN A 394 7.45 -9.87 3.67
C ASN A 394 7.03 -8.55 4.34
N ALA A 395 6.13 -7.80 3.74
CA ALA A 395 5.72 -6.44 4.07
C ALA A 395 5.15 -6.22 5.50
N ARG A 396 5.69 -6.92 6.52
CA ARG A 396 5.22 -6.83 7.91
C ARG A 396 6.04 -5.89 8.79
N PHE A 397 7.34 -5.66 8.45
CA PHE A 397 8.26 -4.88 9.31
C PHE A 397 9.25 -4.08 8.46
N HIS A 398 8.89 -2.86 8.07
CA HIS A 398 9.69 -2.01 7.17
C HIS A 398 11.14 -1.75 7.63
N ALA A 399 11.41 -1.65 8.93
CA ALA A 399 12.77 -1.44 9.43
C ALA A 399 13.67 -2.68 9.31
N GLU A 400 13.11 -3.89 9.51
CA GLU A 400 13.83 -5.15 9.29
C GLU A 400 14.04 -5.41 7.81
N GLU A 401 13.08 -5.03 6.96
CA GLU A 401 13.18 -5.13 5.51
C GLU A 401 14.38 -4.35 4.98
N ALA A 402 14.57 -3.11 5.41
CA ALA A 402 15.69 -2.29 4.98
C ALA A 402 17.04 -2.95 5.30
N ARG A 403 17.17 -3.60 6.46
CA ARG A 403 18.39 -4.36 6.85
C ARG A 403 18.60 -5.59 5.99
N ILE A 404 17.55 -6.37 5.70
CA ILE A 404 17.65 -7.56 4.87
C ILE A 404 18.05 -7.16 3.43
N ILE A 405 17.48 -6.07 2.91
CA ILE A 405 17.81 -5.56 1.57
C ILE A 405 19.25 -5.04 1.54
N ALA A 406 19.69 -4.37 2.57
CA ALA A 406 21.07 -3.88 2.68
C ALA A 406 22.10 -4.99 2.52
N GLU A 407 21.77 -6.21 2.94
CA GLU A 407 22.64 -7.39 2.85
C GLU A 407 22.36 -8.28 1.62
N ALA A 408 21.32 -7.98 0.83
CA ALA A 408 20.92 -8.83 -0.32
C ALA A 408 21.96 -8.86 -1.45
N GLY A 409 22.84 -7.86 -1.54
CA GLY A 409 23.92 -7.80 -2.53
C GLY A 409 25.26 -8.42 -2.08
N VAL A 410 25.31 -9.04 -0.91
CA VAL A 410 26.52 -9.72 -0.38
C VAL A 410 26.74 -11.03 -1.15
N PRO A 411 28.01 -11.40 -1.47
CA PRO A 411 28.31 -12.66 -2.17
C PRO A 411 27.63 -13.88 -1.54
N GLY A 412 26.90 -14.66 -2.34
CA GLY A 412 26.19 -15.86 -1.92
C GLY A 412 24.93 -15.63 -1.07
N ALA A 413 24.49 -14.40 -0.89
CA ALA A 413 23.22 -14.09 -0.23
C ALA A 413 22.04 -14.60 -1.09
N VAL A 414 21.03 -15.17 -0.42
CA VAL A 414 19.77 -15.56 -1.05
C VAL A 414 18.63 -14.81 -0.34
N THR A 415 17.89 -14.01 -1.09
CA THR A 415 16.79 -13.21 -0.56
C THR A 415 15.52 -13.52 -1.33
N ILE A 416 14.45 -13.90 -0.65
CA ILE A 416 13.11 -14.07 -1.22
C ILE A 416 12.32 -12.80 -0.87
N ALA A 417 11.74 -12.15 -1.86
CA ALA A 417 10.92 -10.95 -1.66
C ALA A 417 9.56 -11.09 -2.32
N THR A 418 8.50 -10.56 -1.67
CA THR A 418 7.24 -10.32 -2.37
C THR A 418 7.35 -9.03 -3.18
N ASN A 419 6.56 -8.89 -4.25
CA ASN A 419 6.66 -7.78 -5.22
C ASN A 419 6.70 -6.37 -4.62
N MET A 420 6.05 -6.16 -3.48
CA MET A 420 5.99 -4.86 -2.81
C MET A 420 7.07 -4.67 -1.73
N ALA A 421 7.76 -5.75 -1.34
CA ALA A 421 8.77 -5.69 -0.29
C ALA A 421 10.09 -5.14 -0.85
N GLY A 422 10.62 -4.14 -0.16
CA GLY A 422 11.91 -3.54 -0.53
C GLY A 422 11.86 -2.48 -1.62
N ARG A 423 10.70 -2.09 -2.09
CA ARG A 423 10.54 -1.01 -3.05
C ARG A 423 11.10 0.31 -2.50
N GLY A 424 11.82 1.06 -3.32
CA GLY A 424 12.47 2.32 -2.92
C GLY A 424 13.75 2.16 -2.10
N THR A 425 14.25 0.92 -1.88
CA THR A 425 15.52 0.67 -1.20
C THR A 425 16.54 0.08 -2.18
N ASP A 426 17.73 0.68 -2.28
CA ASP A 426 18.80 0.21 -3.15
C ASP A 426 19.48 -1.04 -2.62
N ILE A 427 19.61 -2.08 -3.48
CA ILE A 427 20.48 -3.22 -3.20
C ILE A 427 21.88 -2.90 -3.72
N GLN A 428 22.82 -2.70 -2.81
CA GLN A 428 24.22 -2.43 -3.14
C GLN A 428 25.01 -3.73 -3.14
N LEU A 429 25.78 -3.99 -4.22
CA LEU A 429 26.67 -5.13 -4.27
C LEU A 429 27.76 -5.00 -3.18
N GLY A 430 27.97 -6.06 -2.43
CA GLY A 430 28.86 -6.08 -1.28
C GLY A 430 28.21 -5.67 0.04
N GLY A 431 26.93 -5.21 0.01
CA GLY A 431 26.18 -4.70 1.16
C GLY A 431 26.10 -3.18 1.20
N ASN A 432 25.17 -2.64 1.99
CA ASN A 432 24.98 -1.20 2.13
C ASN A 432 26.03 -0.60 3.06
N LEU A 433 26.92 0.23 2.51
CA LEU A 433 28.02 0.84 3.25
C LEU A 433 27.53 1.77 4.37
N GLU A 434 26.50 2.60 4.13
CA GLU A 434 26.02 3.56 5.13
C GLU A 434 25.46 2.84 6.35
N MET A 435 24.61 1.83 6.17
CA MET A 435 24.06 1.05 7.28
C MET A 435 25.14 0.29 8.05
N ARG A 436 26.14 -0.26 7.36
CA ARG A 436 27.26 -0.93 8.04
C ARG A 436 28.15 0.03 8.82
N LEU A 437 28.30 1.28 8.35
CA LEU A 437 29.02 2.32 9.07
C LEU A 437 28.25 2.78 10.32
N GLU A 438 26.93 2.91 10.24
CA GLU A 438 26.08 3.22 11.40
C GLU A 438 26.19 2.15 12.49
N ASP A 439 26.17 0.86 12.10
CA ASP A 439 26.29 -0.26 13.05
C ASP A 439 27.71 -0.42 13.63
N ALA A 440 28.75 -0.07 12.89
CA ALA A 440 30.14 -0.31 13.28
C ALA A 440 30.80 0.82 14.10
N GLY A 441 30.28 2.06 14.00
CA GLY A 441 30.83 3.26 14.61
C GLY A 441 32.05 3.83 13.86
N GLU A 442 32.39 5.09 14.19
CA GLU A 442 33.41 5.87 13.46
C GLU A 442 34.82 5.24 13.50
N ASP A 443 35.16 4.55 14.57
CA ASP A 443 36.50 3.93 14.75
C ASP A 443 36.83 2.81 13.74
N LYS A 444 35.81 2.24 13.08
CA LYS A 444 35.95 1.13 12.12
C LYS A 444 35.61 1.51 10.68
N ALA A 445 35.38 2.78 10.39
CA ALA A 445 34.90 3.25 9.11
C ALA A 445 35.79 2.84 7.92
N GLU A 446 37.12 2.96 8.04
CA GLU A 446 38.06 2.55 7.01
C GLU A 446 38.04 1.04 6.75
N GLN A 447 37.95 0.25 7.82
CA GLN A 447 37.92 -1.22 7.73
C GLN A 447 36.60 -1.68 7.03
N VAL A 448 35.46 -1.14 7.45
CA VAL A 448 34.16 -1.45 6.85
C VAL A 448 34.10 -1.04 5.40
N THR A 449 34.65 0.12 5.05
CA THR A 449 34.70 0.59 3.66
C THR A 449 35.52 -0.35 2.78
N ALA A 450 36.68 -0.81 3.27
CA ALA A 450 37.54 -1.75 2.55
C ALA A 450 36.87 -3.13 2.42
N GLU A 451 36.18 -3.59 3.46
CA GLU A 451 35.45 -4.86 3.44
C GLU A 451 34.30 -4.84 2.41
N VAL A 452 33.45 -3.81 2.42
CA VAL A 452 32.36 -3.65 1.45
C VAL A 452 32.90 -3.58 0.03
N ALA A 453 33.99 -2.86 -0.20
CA ALA A 453 34.63 -2.79 -1.52
C ALA A 453 35.11 -4.18 -1.99
N ALA A 454 35.75 -4.95 -1.13
CA ALA A 454 36.19 -6.32 -1.44
C ALA A 454 35.01 -7.27 -1.74
N LEU A 455 33.94 -7.20 -0.93
CA LEU A 455 32.72 -7.97 -1.17
C LEU A 455 32.02 -7.57 -2.49
N LYS A 456 32.05 -6.30 -2.81
CA LYS A 456 31.52 -5.79 -4.11
C LYS A 456 32.29 -6.39 -5.28
N GLU A 457 33.61 -6.41 -5.23
CA GLU A 457 34.43 -7.02 -6.28
C GLU A 457 34.16 -8.52 -6.41
N GLN A 458 33.99 -9.22 -5.30
CA GLN A 458 33.63 -10.65 -5.31
C GLN A 458 32.25 -10.88 -5.95
N ALA A 459 31.24 -10.10 -5.58
CA ALA A 459 29.90 -10.20 -6.18
C ALA A 459 29.93 -9.93 -7.69
N LEU A 460 30.67 -8.91 -8.14
CA LEU A 460 30.86 -8.60 -9.55
C LEU A 460 31.56 -9.74 -10.30
N ALA A 461 32.63 -10.30 -9.74
CA ALA A 461 33.33 -11.43 -10.33
C ALA A 461 32.47 -12.69 -10.45
N ALA A 462 31.51 -12.87 -9.53
CA ALA A 462 30.51 -13.94 -9.58
C ALA A 462 29.36 -13.70 -10.59
N GLY A 463 29.30 -12.53 -11.22
CA GLY A 463 28.27 -12.18 -12.23
C GLY A 463 27.24 -11.15 -11.73
N GLY A 464 27.47 -10.48 -10.59
CA GLY A 464 26.55 -9.51 -10.02
C GLY A 464 25.31 -10.15 -9.38
N LEU A 465 24.28 -9.35 -9.12
CA LEU A 465 23.02 -9.84 -8.55
C LEU A 465 22.20 -10.61 -9.58
N TYR A 466 21.84 -11.83 -9.28
CA TYR A 466 20.93 -12.62 -10.09
C TYR A 466 19.49 -12.46 -9.61
N VAL A 467 18.57 -12.12 -10.51
CA VAL A 467 17.15 -11.91 -10.17
C VAL A 467 16.30 -12.97 -10.82
N ILE A 468 15.48 -13.64 -10.02
CA ILE A 468 14.55 -14.68 -10.45
C ILE A 468 13.12 -14.19 -10.18
N GLY A 469 12.32 -14.00 -11.23
CA GLY A 469 10.87 -13.83 -11.10
C GLY A 469 10.21 -15.21 -11.18
N THR A 470 9.47 -15.60 -10.13
CA THR A 470 8.82 -16.93 -10.13
C THR A 470 7.60 -16.99 -11.05
N GLU A 471 7.00 -15.85 -11.35
CA GLU A 471 5.85 -15.70 -12.24
C GLU A 471 5.66 -14.24 -12.64
N ARG A 472 4.88 -14.01 -13.69
CA ARG A 472 4.47 -12.65 -14.09
C ARG A 472 3.32 -12.17 -13.22
N HIS A 473 3.27 -10.86 -12.94
CA HIS A 473 2.18 -10.23 -12.20
C HIS A 473 1.07 -9.76 -13.16
N GLU A 474 -0.16 -9.56 -12.64
CA GLU A 474 -1.29 -9.03 -13.42
C GLU A 474 -1.13 -7.55 -13.78
N SER A 475 -0.49 -6.76 -12.91
CA SER A 475 -0.15 -5.36 -13.18
C SER A 475 1.05 -5.27 -14.14
N LEU A 476 0.92 -4.46 -15.19
CA LEU A 476 2.02 -4.25 -16.16
C LEU A 476 3.23 -3.58 -15.51
N SER A 477 3.02 -2.65 -14.60
CA SER A 477 4.09 -2.03 -13.83
C SER A 477 4.83 -3.04 -12.97
N LEU A 478 4.11 -3.99 -12.34
CA LEU A 478 4.69 -5.06 -11.52
C LEU A 478 5.32 -6.19 -12.35
N ILE A 479 4.88 -6.43 -13.58
CA ILE A 479 5.62 -7.30 -14.52
C ILE A 479 7.03 -6.72 -14.74
N HIS A 480 7.15 -5.41 -14.87
CA HIS A 480 8.44 -4.74 -15.03
C HIS A 480 9.21 -4.53 -13.73
N ILE A 481 8.55 -4.62 -12.56
CA ILE A 481 9.21 -4.61 -11.23
C ILE A 481 9.82 -5.98 -10.89
N SER A 482 9.26 -7.08 -11.36
CA SER A 482 9.97 -8.37 -11.33
C SER A 482 11.23 -8.36 -12.22
N GLU A 483 11.42 -7.31 -13.00
CA GLU A 483 12.67 -6.98 -13.70
C GLU A 483 13.54 -5.90 -12.99
N PRO A 484 13.43 -5.61 -11.70
CA PRO A 484 13.77 -4.29 -11.17
C PRO A 484 15.19 -4.08 -10.83
N THR A 485 15.89 -5.08 -10.64
CA THR A 485 17.25 -5.00 -10.15
C THR A 485 18.24 -4.88 -11.27
N ARG A 486 17.76 -4.26 -12.32
CA ARG A 486 18.42 -4.04 -13.59
C ARG A 486 19.70 -3.24 -13.54
N GLN A 487 20.13 -2.73 -12.39
CA GLN A 487 21.21 -1.75 -12.36
C GLN A 487 22.31 -2.01 -11.37
N PHE A 488 22.31 -3.13 -10.68
CA PHE A 488 23.34 -3.39 -9.69
C PHE A 488 24.61 -4.06 -10.20
N ALA A 489 24.78 -4.11 -11.50
CA ALA A 489 26.05 -4.43 -12.11
C ALA A 489 26.81 -3.13 -12.47
N ILE A 490 27.04 -2.26 -11.48
CA ILE A 490 28.08 -1.21 -11.59
C ILE A 490 28.90 -1.23 -10.33
#